data_da47240bf390f5394f25f5d2de038551
#
_entry.id   da47240bf390f5394f25f5d2de038551
#
_cell.length_a   1.000
_cell.length_b   1.000
_cell.length_c   1.000
_cell.angle_alpha   90.00
_cell.angle_beta   90.00
_cell.angle_gamma   90.00
#
_symmetry.space_group_name_H-M   'P 1'
#
loop_
_entity.id
_entity.type
_entity.pdbx_description
1 polymer ?
#
loop_
_entity_poly.entity_id
_entity_poly.type
_entity_poly.pdbx_seq_one_letter_code
_entity_poly.pdbx_strand_id
1 'polypeptide(L)'
;IGTANLDSMRPVIWRIGAIANSGHPRALELIRSILLASASIPGAFPPVLIPVQYDGEHYDELHVDGGAASQVFLYPIGLDWEHVLEKLEVPGKPKVYIIRNARLDPMYEEVRNKIIPIAGRSIASIIRTQGIGDLYRIFLETCRDGLDFNLGYIPVDFVETADEEFDTEYMHSLYEMARHRALNGYPWEKMPPELNAAPIRCH
;
A
#
# COMPACT_ATOMS: atom_id res chain seq x y z
N ILE A 1 -9.95 -0.84 -3.03
CA ILE A 1 -8.91 -1.77 -3.49
C ILE A 1 -8.21 -1.13 -4.68
N GLY A 2 -6.86 -1.23 -4.70
CA GLY A 2 -6.02 -0.72 -5.79
C GLY A 2 -5.50 -1.84 -6.67
N THR A 3 -5.40 -1.58 -7.98
CA THR A 3 -4.67 -2.40 -8.96
C THR A 3 -3.86 -1.48 -9.86
N ALA A 4 -2.85 -2.01 -10.54
CA ALA A 4 -2.15 -1.31 -11.61
C ALA A 4 -2.57 -1.88 -12.97
N ASN A 5 -3.12 -1.02 -13.83
CA ASN A 5 -3.42 -1.36 -15.22
C ASN A 5 -2.13 -1.20 -16.03
N LEU A 6 -1.60 -2.29 -16.56
CA LEU A 6 -0.33 -2.31 -17.29
C LEU A 6 -0.47 -1.75 -18.71
N ASP A 7 -1.64 -1.85 -19.33
CA ASP A 7 -1.87 -1.32 -20.69
C ASP A 7 -1.84 0.21 -20.70
N SER A 8 -2.41 0.83 -19.67
CA SER A 8 -2.44 2.31 -19.52
C SER A 8 -1.34 2.87 -18.62
N MET A 9 -0.57 2.01 -17.94
CA MET A 9 0.44 2.36 -16.91
C MET A 9 -0.12 3.29 -15.82
N ARG A 10 -1.34 2.99 -15.34
CA ARG A 10 -2.04 3.82 -14.34
C ARG A 10 -2.51 3.00 -13.15
N PRO A 11 -2.47 3.58 -11.94
CA PRO A 11 -3.18 3.02 -10.80
C PRO A 11 -4.70 3.11 -11.02
N VAL A 12 -5.42 2.07 -10.63
CA VAL A 12 -6.89 2.01 -10.65
C VAL A 12 -7.39 1.74 -9.26
N ILE A 13 -8.26 2.61 -8.75
CA ILE A 13 -8.89 2.45 -7.44
C ILE A 13 -10.34 2.01 -7.63
N TRP A 14 -10.63 0.81 -7.20
CA TRP A 14 -11.94 0.18 -7.32
C TRP A 14 -12.83 0.51 -6.14
N ARG A 15 -14.01 1.05 -6.41
CA ARG A 15 -15.04 1.33 -5.40
C ARG A 15 -15.88 0.07 -5.14
N ILE A 16 -15.34 -0.86 -4.36
CA ILE A 16 -15.94 -2.19 -4.13
C ILE A 16 -17.37 -2.10 -3.59
N GLY A 17 -17.65 -1.16 -2.67
CA GLY A 17 -19.00 -0.94 -2.17
C GLY A 17 -19.99 -0.53 -3.26
N ALA A 18 -19.58 0.31 -4.23
CA ALA A 18 -20.42 0.68 -5.36
C ALA A 18 -20.69 -0.52 -6.28
N ILE A 19 -19.66 -1.34 -6.54
CA ILE A 19 -19.80 -2.57 -7.34
C ILE A 19 -20.75 -3.55 -6.66
N ALA A 20 -20.58 -3.80 -5.35
CA ALA A 20 -21.43 -4.70 -4.58
C ALA A 20 -22.90 -4.23 -4.57
N ASN A 21 -23.15 -2.93 -4.45
CA ASN A 21 -24.49 -2.35 -4.42
C ASN A 21 -25.09 -2.10 -5.81
N SER A 22 -24.39 -2.43 -6.90
CA SER A 22 -24.88 -2.19 -8.27
C SER A 22 -26.06 -3.07 -8.67
N GLY A 23 -26.28 -4.21 -7.97
CA GLY A 23 -27.27 -5.22 -8.37
C GLY A 23 -26.90 -6.00 -9.64
N HIS A 24 -25.73 -5.75 -10.20
CA HIS A 24 -25.33 -6.42 -11.44
C HIS A 24 -25.01 -7.90 -11.18
N PRO A 25 -25.50 -8.85 -12.01
CA PRO A 25 -25.31 -10.29 -11.77
C PRO A 25 -23.83 -10.74 -11.73
N ARG A 26 -22.95 -10.02 -12.43
CA ARG A 26 -21.51 -10.30 -12.43
C ARG A 26 -20.70 -9.48 -11.42
N ALA A 27 -21.35 -8.75 -10.49
CA ALA A 27 -20.64 -7.92 -9.52
C ALA A 27 -19.67 -8.72 -8.64
N LEU A 28 -20.08 -9.90 -8.18
CA LEU A 28 -19.24 -10.79 -7.35
C LEU A 28 -18.03 -11.33 -8.14
N GLU A 29 -18.22 -11.68 -9.39
CA GLU A 29 -17.15 -12.15 -10.29
C GLU A 29 -16.10 -11.04 -10.48
N LEU A 30 -16.53 -9.80 -10.77
CA LEU A 30 -15.65 -8.65 -10.89
C LEU A 30 -14.89 -8.37 -9.58
N ILE A 31 -15.56 -8.42 -8.43
CA ILE A 31 -14.90 -8.23 -7.11
C ILE A 31 -13.80 -9.27 -6.90
N ARG A 32 -14.07 -10.54 -7.24
CA ARG A 32 -13.06 -11.61 -7.13
C ARG A 32 -11.86 -11.38 -8.06
N SER A 33 -12.11 -10.96 -9.29
CA SER A 33 -11.04 -10.61 -10.24
C SER A 33 -10.19 -9.43 -9.75
N ILE A 34 -10.82 -8.41 -9.18
CA ILE A 34 -10.13 -7.25 -8.60
C ILE A 34 -9.27 -7.67 -7.39
N LEU A 35 -9.80 -8.51 -6.50
CA LEU A 35 -9.04 -9.02 -5.35
C LEU A 35 -7.82 -9.84 -5.80
N LEU A 36 -8.01 -10.73 -6.77
CA LEU A 36 -6.94 -11.51 -7.35
C LEU A 36 -5.88 -10.62 -8.01
N ALA A 37 -6.30 -9.65 -8.83
CA ALA A 37 -5.40 -8.70 -9.47
C ALA A 37 -4.61 -7.87 -8.45
N SER A 38 -5.27 -7.42 -7.37
CA SER A 38 -4.64 -6.65 -6.30
C SER A 38 -3.61 -7.45 -5.49
N ALA A 39 -3.62 -8.77 -5.58
CA ALA A 39 -2.64 -9.67 -4.97
C ALA A 39 -1.64 -10.25 -5.98
N SER A 40 -1.75 -9.89 -7.27
CA SER A 40 -0.88 -10.40 -8.34
C SER A 40 0.42 -9.60 -8.44
N ILE A 41 1.38 -9.90 -7.55
CA ILE A 41 2.69 -9.24 -7.51
C ILE A 41 3.45 -9.55 -8.82
N PRO A 42 3.92 -8.52 -9.56
CA PRO A 42 4.66 -8.71 -10.79
C PRO A 42 5.90 -9.58 -10.61
N GLY A 43 6.02 -10.61 -11.44
CA GLY A 43 7.13 -11.57 -11.38
C GLY A 43 6.92 -12.74 -10.43
N ALA A 44 6.00 -12.66 -9.47
CA ALA A 44 5.63 -13.77 -8.58
C ALA A 44 4.33 -14.44 -9.02
N PHE A 45 3.34 -13.65 -9.46
CA PHE A 45 2.03 -14.15 -9.88
C PHE A 45 1.66 -13.67 -11.29
N PRO A 46 0.84 -14.46 -12.02
CA PRO A 46 0.34 -14.02 -13.33
C PRO A 46 -0.59 -12.81 -13.18
N PRO A 47 -0.60 -11.89 -14.16
CA PRO A 47 -1.56 -10.80 -14.21
C PRO A 47 -2.98 -11.31 -14.44
N VAL A 48 -3.96 -10.48 -14.11
CA VAL A 48 -5.39 -10.78 -14.26
C VAL A 48 -5.97 -9.92 -15.38
N LEU A 49 -6.66 -10.56 -16.33
CA LEU A 49 -7.44 -9.87 -17.35
C LEU A 49 -8.80 -9.48 -16.79
N ILE A 50 -9.11 -8.18 -16.85
CA ILE A 50 -10.40 -7.65 -16.43
C ILE A 50 -11.14 -7.13 -17.67
N PRO A 51 -12.30 -7.75 -18.03
CA PRO A 51 -13.06 -7.33 -19.21
C PRO A 51 -13.71 -5.96 -18.96
N VAL A 52 -13.51 -5.05 -19.90
CA VAL A 52 -14.09 -3.72 -19.91
C VAL A 52 -14.79 -3.45 -21.24
N GLN A 53 -15.74 -2.53 -21.23
CA GLN A 53 -16.40 -2.06 -22.44
C GLN A 53 -16.19 -0.55 -22.55
N TYR A 54 -15.71 -0.13 -23.72
CA TYR A 54 -15.52 1.28 -24.03
C TYR A 54 -15.96 1.53 -25.47
N ASP A 55 -16.78 2.55 -25.68
CA ASP A 55 -17.33 2.98 -26.98
C ASP A 55 -17.99 1.83 -27.80
N GLY A 56 -18.63 0.91 -27.07
CA GLY A 56 -19.30 -0.26 -27.66
C GLY A 56 -18.40 -1.47 -27.94
N GLU A 57 -17.09 -1.30 -27.87
CA GLU A 57 -16.09 -2.37 -28.05
C GLU A 57 -15.71 -3.02 -26.73
N HIS A 58 -15.32 -4.30 -26.78
CA HIS A 58 -14.87 -5.08 -25.64
C HIS A 58 -13.35 -5.20 -25.63
N TYR A 59 -12.77 -4.94 -24.47
CA TYR A 59 -11.33 -5.04 -24.21
C TYR A 59 -11.08 -5.86 -22.96
N ASP A 60 -9.92 -6.50 -22.88
CA ASP A 60 -9.43 -7.13 -21.68
C ASP A 60 -8.21 -6.33 -21.17
N GLU A 61 -8.38 -5.61 -20.08
CA GLU A 61 -7.30 -4.84 -19.45
C GLU A 61 -6.43 -5.73 -18.57
N LEU A 62 -5.12 -5.58 -18.68
CA LEU A 62 -4.13 -6.37 -17.92
C LEU A 62 -3.84 -5.70 -16.58
N HIS A 63 -4.30 -6.31 -15.48
CA HIS A 63 -4.13 -5.80 -14.13
C HIS A 63 -3.18 -6.64 -13.29
N VAL A 64 -2.38 -5.95 -12.47
CA VAL A 64 -1.48 -6.51 -11.45
C VAL A 64 -1.70 -5.82 -10.11
N ASP A 65 -0.95 -6.24 -9.08
CA ASP A 65 -0.95 -5.62 -7.76
C ASP A 65 -0.81 -4.09 -7.84
N GLY A 66 -1.66 -3.40 -7.09
CA GLY A 66 -1.66 -1.93 -7.02
C GLY A 66 -0.35 -1.35 -6.50
N GLY A 67 0.40 -2.10 -5.69
CA GLY A 67 1.73 -1.76 -5.23
C GLY A 67 2.77 -1.59 -6.34
N ALA A 68 2.51 -2.06 -7.55
CA ALA A 68 3.32 -1.77 -8.72
C ALA A 68 3.22 -0.32 -9.20
N ALA A 69 2.12 0.38 -8.88
CA ALA A 69 1.88 1.78 -9.26
C ALA A 69 1.85 2.73 -8.06
N SER A 70 1.30 2.31 -6.92
CA SER A 70 1.30 3.04 -5.65
C SER A 70 1.10 2.05 -4.50
N GLN A 71 2.06 2.00 -3.57
CA GLN A 71 1.98 1.08 -2.43
C GLN A 71 1.07 1.60 -1.32
N VAL A 72 1.05 2.90 -1.12
CA VAL A 72 0.22 3.54 -0.10
C VAL A 72 -0.49 4.74 -0.71
N PHE A 73 -1.80 4.74 -0.60
CA PHE A 73 -2.63 5.89 -0.94
C PHE A 73 -3.63 6.14 0.19
N LEU A 74 -3.92 7.40 0.49
CA LEU A 74 -4.77 7.75 1.61
C LEU A 74 -6.05 8.45 1.14
N TYR A 75 -5.93 9.60 0.51
CA TYR A 75 -7.05 10.39 0.00
C TYR A 75 -6.63 11.23 -1.22
N PRO A 76 -7.58 11.74 -2.01
CA PRO A 76 -7.25 12.61 -3.13
C PRO A 76 -6.56 13.89 -2.68
N ILE A 77 -5.52 14.29 -3.40
CA ILE A 77 -4.85 15.58 -3.19
C ILE A 77 -5.88 16.70 -3.33
N GLY A 78 -5.92 17.61 -2.34
CA GLY A 78 -6.85 18.74 -2.35
C GLY A 78 -8.20 18.47 -1.67
N LEU A 79 -8.35 17.38 -0.92
CA LEU A 79 -9.50 17.20 -0.04
C LEU A 79 -9.46 18.26 1.06
N ASP A 80 -10.54 19.02 1.15
CA ASP A 80 -10.73 20.03 2.23
C ASP A 80 -11.19 19.32 3.50
N TRP A 81 -10.22 19.05 4.39
CA TRP A 81 -10.49 18.38 5.66
C TRP A 81 -11.30 19.21 6.62
N GLU A 82 -11.16 20.55 6.61
CA GLU A 82 -11.93 21.44 7.47
C GLU A 82 -13.42 21.32 7.13
N HIS A 83 -13.76 21.39 5.86
CA HIS A 83 -15.13 21.19 5.39
C HIS A 83 -15.67 19.79 5.67
N VAL A 84 -14.82 18.74 5.54
CA VAL A 84 -15.22 17.34 5.84
C VAL A 84 -15.55 17.18 7.33
N LEU A 85 -14.71 17.72 8.22
CA LEU A 85 -14.91 17.61 9.66
C LEU A 85 -16.13 18.39 10.12
N GLU A 86 -16.33 19.60 9.57
CA GLU A 86 -17.51 20.42 9.82
C GLU A 86 -18.79 19.66 9.42
N LYS A 87 -18.81 19.11 8.21
CA LYS A 87 -19.97 18.37 7.68
C LYS A 87 -20.26 17.07 8.47
N LEU A 88 -19.24 16.44 9.01
CA LEU A 88 -19.38 15.22 9.82
C LEU A 88 -19.56 15.49 11.31
N GLU A 89 -19.51 16.75 11.73
CA GLU A 89 -19.60 17.18 13.14
C GLU A 89 -18.57 16.47 14.03
N VAL A 90 -17.36 16.17 13.50
CA VAL A 90 -16.30 15.49 14.23
C VAL A 90 -15.40 16.49 14.92
N PRO A 91 -15.39 16.51 16.26
CA PRO A 91 -14.53 17.45 16.99
C PRO A 91 -13.07 16.99 17.01
N GLY A 92 -12.15 17.97 17.00
CA GLY A 92 -10.73 17.75 17.21
C GLY A 92 -9.91 17.60 15.93
N LYS A 93 -8.61 17.37 16.10
CA LYS A 93 -7.65 17.21 15.01
C LYS A 93 -7.69 15.78 14.47
N PRO A 94 -7.88 15.58 13.16
CA PRO A 94 -7.90 14.25 12.58
C PRO A 94 -6.53 13.57 12.72
N LYS A 95 -6.56 12.25 12.87
CA LYS A 95 -5.37 11.41 12.96
C LYS A 95 -5.32 10.44 11.80
N VAL A 96 -4.17 10.35 11.17
CA VAL A 96 -3.89 9.38 10.10
C VAL A 96 -3.02 8.28 10.67
N TYR A 97 -3.47 7.05 10.52
CA TYR A 97 -2.72 5.85 10.91
C TYR A 97 -2.38 5.05 9.66
N ILE A 98 -1.08 4.84 9.45
CA ILE A 98 -0.57 4.01 8.35
C ILE A 98 0.08 2.79 8.97
N ILE A 99 -0.38 1.61 8.61
CA ILE A 99 0.24 0.34 8.99
C ILE A 99 0.83 -0.28 7.73
N ARG A 100 2.15 -0.39 7.70
CA ARG A 100 2.87 -1.02 6.61
C ARG A 100 3.38 -2.39 7.06
N ASN A 101 2.85 -3.44 6.47
CA ASN A 101 3.30 -4.81 6.72
C ASN A 101 4.57 -5.13 5.89
N ALA A 102 5.61 -4.30 6.10
CA ALA A 102 6.92 -4.46 5.46
C ALA A 102 7.98 -3.73 6.28
N ARG A 103 9.23 -4.13 6.13
CA ARG A 103 10.40 -3.42 6.65
C ARG A 103 10.68 -2.17 5.80
N LEU A 104 11.24 -1.14 6.42
CA LEU A 104 11.65 0.10 5.74
C LEU A 104 13.17 0.18 5.57
N ASP A 105 13.94 -0.51 6.42
CA ASP A 105 15.40 -0.61 6.33
C ASP A 105 15.81 -1.42 5.10
N PRO A 106 16.97 -1.08 4.48
CA PRO A 106 17.52 -1.86 3.37
C PRO A 106 17.99 -3.23 3.87
N MET A 107 17.59 -4.29 3.17
CA MET A 107 18.06 -5.64 3.43
C MET A 107 19.12 -6.03 2.39
N TYR A 108 20.31 -6.40 2.89
CA TYR A 108 21.33 -6.97 2.02
C TYR A 108 20.93 -8.40 1.61
N GLU A 109 21.03 -8.66 0.33
CA GLU A 109 20.85 -9.97 -0.26
C GLU A 109 21.79 -10.10 -1.45
N GLU A 110 22.56 -11.19 -1.50
CA GLU A 110 23.45 -11.46 -2.61
C GLU A 110 22.64 -11.90 -3.84
N VAL A 111 22.78 -11.15 -4.93
CA VAL A 111 22.05 -11.39 -6.17
C VAL A 111 22.93 -12.18 -7.13
N ARG A 112 22.47 -13.34 -7.58
CA ARG A 112 23.16 -14.11 -8.61
C ARG A 112 23.25 -13.31 -9.91
N ASN A 113 24.43 -13.30 -10.54
CA ASN A 113 24.66 -12.58 -11.81
C ASN A 113 23.97 -13.30 -13.00
N LYS A 114 22.64 -13.32 -13.01
CA LYS A 114 21.78 -13.84 -14.06
C LYS A 114 20.61 -12.90 -14.29
N ILE A 115 20.07 -12.85 -15.50
CA ILE A 115 19.03 -11.90 -15.92
C ILE A 115 17.80 -11.95 -14.99
N ILE A 116 17.25 -13.14 -14.72
CA ILE A 116 16.02 -13.30 -13.91
C ILE A 116 16.21 -12.83 -12.47
N PRO A 117 17.22 -13.27 -11.70
CA PRO A 117 17.48 -12.74 -10.36
C PRO A 117 17.71 -11.23 -10.32
N ILE A 118 18.47 -10.68 -11.30
CA ILE A 118 18.73 -9.24 -11.38
C ILE A 118 17.42 -8.49 -11.64
N ALA A 119 16.60 -8.94 -12.59
CA ALA A 119 15.31 -8.32 -12.90
C ALA A 119 14.36 -8.36 -11.67
N GLY A 120 14.23 -9.49 -11.00
CA GLY A 120 13.43 -9.64 -9.79
C GLY A 120 13.88 -8.70 -8.68
N ARG A 121 15.20 -8.64 -8.39
CA ARG A 121 15.75 -7.72 -7.39
C ARG A 121 15.57 -6.25 -7.76
N SER A 122 15.69 -5.92 -9.05
CA SER A 122 15.46 -4.55 -9.54
C SER A 122 14.00 -4.13 -9.35
N ILE A 123 13.05 -4.99 -9.68
CA ILE A 123 11.61 -4.76 -9.45
C ILE A 123 11.34 -4.56 -7.95
N ALA A 124 11.84 -5.44 -7.09
CA ALA A 124 11.70 -5.35 -5.64
C ALA A 124 12.27 -4.02 -5.10
N SER A 125 13.43 -3.59 -5.62
CA SER A 125 14.06 -2.31 -5.25
C SER A 125 13.20 -1.11 -5.66
N ILE A 126 12.64 -1.12 -6.87
CA ILE A 126 11.75 -0.04 -7.37
C ILE A 126 10.48 0.03 -6.49
N ILE A 127 9.85 -1.10 -6.24
CA ILE A 127 8.64 -1.22 -5.41
C ILE A 127 8.91 -0.69 -3.99
N ARG A 128 10.04 -1.08 -3.38
CA ARG A 128 10.43 -0.59 -2.06
C ARG A 128 10.64 0.92 -2.05
N THR A 129 11.41 1.45 -2.99
CA THR A 129 11.72 2.88 -3.09
C THR A 129 10.46 3.71 -3.32
N GLN A 130 9.56 3.25 -4.18
CA GLN A 130 8.27 3.88 -4.41
C GLN A 130 7.42 3.92 -3.12
N GLY A 131 7.36 2.80 -2.38
CA GLY A 131 6.60 2.76 -1.13
C GLY A 131 7.14 3.70 -0.06
N ILE A 132 8.46 3.93 0.00
CA ILE A 132 9.06 4.97 0.85
C ILE A 132 8.64 6.36 0.35
N GLY A 133 8.71 6.61 -0.95
CA GLY A 133 8.25 7.86 -1.56
C GLY A 133 6.77 8.16 -1.27
N ASP A 134 5.90 7.14 -1.31
CA ASP A 134 4.49 7.28 -0.95
C ASP A 134 4.31 7.71 0.52
N LEU A 135 5.10 7.16 1.46
CA LEU A 135 5.06 7.57 2.86
C LEU A 135 5.47 9.03 3.04
N TYR A 136 6.51 9.49 2.34
CA TYR A 136 6.91 10.90 2.36
C TYR A 136 5.82 11.82 1.80
N ARG A 137 5.21 11.43 0.68
CA ARG A 137 4.11 12.17 0.08
C ARG A 137 2.95 12.33 1.05
N ILE A 138 2.50 11.23 1.67
CA ILE A 138 1.41 11.25 2.64
C ILE A 138 1.79 12.09 3.87
N PHE A 139 3.03 11.98 4.36
CA PHE A 139 3.50 12.80 5.46
C PHE A 139 3.43 14.30 5.14
N LEU A 140 3.88 14.73 3.96
CA LEU A 140 3.81 16.11 3.53
C LEU A 140 2.36 16.59 3.35
N GLU A 141 1.48 15.75 2.80
CA GLU A 141 0.05 16.04 2.68
C GLU A 141 -0.59 16.19 4.06
N THR A 142 -0.32 15.28 5.00
CA THR A 142 -0.84 15.38 6.38
C THR A 142 -0.31 16.60 7.11
N CYS A 143 0.96 16.98 6.91
CA CYS A 143 1.51 18.22 7.44
C CYS A 143 0.79 19.45 6.90
N ARG A 144 0.61 19.54 5.57
CA ARG A 144 -0.09 20.64 4.93
C ARG A 144 -1.51 20.78 5.45
N ASP A 145 -2.22 19.68 5.62
CA ASP A 145 -3.63 19.64 6.00
C ASP A 145 -3.83 19.64 7.53
N GLY A 146 -2.75 19.80 8.30
CA GLY A 146 -2.80 19.88 9.77
C GLY A 146 -3.19 18.57 10.47
N LEU A 147 -3.07 17.43 9.82
CA LEU A 147 -3.41 16.11 10.36
C LEU A 147 -2.27 15.55 11.23
N ASP A 148 -2.61 14.66 12.18
CA ASP A 148 -1.62 13.96 13.00
C ASP A 148 -1.19 12.65 12.32
N PHE A 149 0.05 12.61 11.84
CA PHE A 149 0.63 11.46 11.14
C PHE A 149 1.12 10.39 12.13
N ASN A 150 0.75 9.14 11.90
CA ASN A 150 1.16 7.99 12.72
C ASN A 150 1.50 6.81 11.81
N LEU A 151 2.76 6.34 11.86
CA LEU A 151 3.26 5.24 11.04
C LEU A 151 3.67 4.06 11.92
N GLY A 152 3.16 2.87 11.58
CA GLY A 152 3.61 1.58 12.08
C GLY A 152 4.18 0.74 10.94
N TYR A 153 5.28 0.02 11.20
CA TYR A 153 5.92 -0.87 10.24
C TYR A 153 6.68 -1.99 10.97
N ILE A 154 7.19 -2.99 10.24
CA ILE A 154 8.02 -4.05 10.83
C ILE A 154 9.36 -3.44 11.24
N PRO A 155 9.66 -3.38 12.54
CA PRO A 155 10.81 -2.67 13.04
C PRO A 155 12.13 -3.41 12.80
N VAL A 156 13.23 -2.68 12.87
CA VAL A 156 14.58 -3.21 12.62
C VAL A 156 15.03 -4.26 13.67
N ASP A 157 14.48 -4.18 14.89
CA ASP A 157 14.76 -5.13 15.97
C ASP A 157 14.01 -6.46 15.85
N PHE A 158 13.06 -6.58 14.92
CA PHE A 158 12.49 -7.86 14.53
C PHE A 158 13.45 -8.54 13.53
N VAL A 159 14.31 -9.43 14.05
CA VAL A 159 15.44 -10.02 13.29
C VAL A 159 15.13 -11.37 12.64
N GLU A 160 13.96 -11.94 12.93
CA GLU A 160 13.55 -13.20 12.34
C GLU A 160 13.39 -13.08 10.82
N THR A 161 13.70 -14.16 10.11
CA THR A 161 13.58 -14.27 8.65
C THR A 161 12.70 -15.46 8.32
N ALA A 162 11.92 -15.35 7.27
CA ALA A 162 11.15 -16.47 6.74
C ALA A 162 12.06 -17.39 5.92
N ASP A 163 11.95 -18.70 6.10
CA ASP A 163 12.67 -19.70 5.32
C ASP A 163 12.00 -19.94 3.95
N GLU A 164 10.69 -19.74 3.88
CA GLU A 164 9.89 -19.89 2.67
C GLU A 164 8.73 -18.86 2.62
N GLU A 165 8.05 -18.78 1.48
CA GLU A 165 6.84 -17.97 1.35
C GLU A 165 5.72 -18.55 2.24
N PHE A 166 5.03 -17.67 3.01
CA PHE A 166 4.00 -18.04 3.98
C PHE A 166 4.49 -18.94 5.14
N ASP A 167 5.74 -18.79 5.55
CA ASP A 167 6.31 -19.43 6.73
C ASP A 167 5.46 -19.15 7.96
N THR A 168 4.84 -20.21 8.50
CA THR A 168 3.87 -20.10 9.59
C THR A 168 4.52 -19.66 10.90
N GLU A 169 5.75 -20.08 11.19
CA GLU A 169 6.47 -19.72 12.41
C GLU A 169 6.86 -18.24 12.39
N TYR A 170 7.41 -17.79 11.25
CA TYR A 170 7.69 -16.37 11.03
C TYR A 170 6.43 -15.50 11.14
N MET A 171 5.33 -15.89 10.48
CA MET A 171 4.07 -15.13 10.54
C MET A 171 3.50 -15.06 11.97
N HIS A 172 3.59 -16.17 12.72
CA HIS A 172 3.13 -16.20 14.11
C HIS A 172 3.97 -15.32 15.02
N SER A 173 5.29 -15.39 14.90
CA SER A 173 6.24 -14.55 15.65
C SER A 173 6.02 -13.06 15.37
N LEU A 174 5.87 -12.70 14.08
CA LEU A 174 5.57 -11.32 13.67
C LEU A 174 4.22 -10.84 14.26
N TYR A 175 3.19 -11.69 14.23
CA TYR A 175 1.89 -11.38 14.81
C TYR A 175 1.98 -11.15 16.32
N GLU A 176 2.64 -12.02 17.08
CA GLU A 176 2.76 -11.89 18.55
C GLU A 176 3.59 -10.66 18.92
N MET A 177 4.65 -10.35 18.19
CA MET A 177 5.41 -9.11 18.38
C MET A 177 4.52 -7.88 18.18
N ALA A 178 3.79 -7.82 17.07
CA ALA A 178 2.91 -6.70 16.77
C ALA A 178 1.76 -6.58 17.78
N ARG A 179 1.16 -7.70 18.19
CA ARG A 179 0.14 -7.76 19.22
C ARG A 179 0.66 -7.26 20.57
N HIS A 180 1.83 -7.70 20.98
CA HIS A 180 2.45 -7.24 22.22
C HIS A 180 2.69 -5.72 22.21
N ARG A 181 3.23 -5.17 21.13
CA ARG A 181 3.40 -3.72 20.95
C ARG A 181 2.08 -2.97 21.00
N ALA A 182 1.04 -3.46 20.34
CA ALA A 182 -0.28 -2.83 20.34
C ALA A 182 -0.92 -2.79 21.72
N LEU A 183 -0.81 -3.86 22.52
CA LEU A 183 -1.36 -3.93 23.88
C LEU A 183 -0.62 -3.03 24.88
N ASN A 184 0.66 -2.76 24.66
CA ASN A 184 1.50 -1.95 25.55
C ASN A 184 1.64 -0.48 25.09
N GLY A 185 0.81 -0.03 24.15
CA GLY A 185 0.89 1.30 23.56
C GLY A 185 1.88 1.32 22.41
N TYR A 186 1.39 1.14 21.20
CA TYR A 186 2.23 1.11 20.00
C TYR A 186 3.04 2.40 19.85
N PRO A 187 4.38 2.30 19.66
CA PRO A 187 5.23 3.48 19.47
C PRO A 187 5.11 3.99 18.02
N TRP A 188 4.06 4.77 17.75
CA TRP A 188 3.82 5.34 16.43
C TRP A 188 4.90 6.33 16.04
N GLU A 189 5.55 6.10 14.91
CA GLU A 189 6.47 7.07 14.32
C GLU A 189 5.69 8.26 13.76
N LYS A 190 6.17 9.47 14.08
CA LYS A 190 5.52 10.73 13.69
C LYS A 190 6.05 11.30 12.37
N MET A 191 7.01 10.64 11.77
CA MET A 191 7.58 10.98 10.47
C MET A 191 8.11 9.71 9.77
N PRO A 192 8.23 9.69 8.45
CA PRO A 192 8.89 8.59 7.75
C PRO A 192 10.37 8.48 8.16
N PRO A 193 10.96 7.24 8.18
CA PRO A 193 12.37 7.04 8.46
C PRO A 193 13.26 7.69 7.38
N GLU A 194 14.54 7.87 7.69
CA GLU A 194 15.55 8.49 6.81
C GLU A 194 15.43 10.03 6.61
N LEU A 195 14.45 10.69 7.25
CA LEU A 195 14.47 12.15 7.35
C LEU A 195 15.51 12.61 8.37
N ASN A 196 16.80 12.43 8.07
CA ASN A 196 17.90 13.00 8.85
C ASN A 196 18.06 14.53 8.60
N ALA A 197 17.17 15.14 7.85
CA ALA A 197 17.08 16.57 7.69
C ALA A 197 16.40 17.21 8.91
N ALA A 198 16.70 18.50 9.18
CA ALA A 198 16.06 19.27 10.22
C ALA A 198 14.54 19.02 10.25
N PRO A 199 13.93 18.84 11.45
CA PRO A 199 12.54 18.43 11.54
C PRO A 199 11.65 19.35 10.70
N ILE A 200 10.98 18.78 9.70
CA ILE A 200 9.93 19.49 8.97
C ILE A 200 8.87 19.84 10.02
N ARG A 201 8.74 21.12 10.34
CA ARG A 201 7.71 21.57 11.27
C ARG A 201 6.39 21.59 10.50
N CYS A 202 5.55 20.62 10.82
CA CYS A 202 4.14 20.68 10.46
C CYS A 202 3.49 21.79 11.30
N HIS A 203 2.83 22.75 10.68
CA HIS A 203 2.16 23.89 11.32
C HIS A 203 0.80 23.51 11.90
#